data_7243df29960ae325c8c10d0762201e75
#
_entry.id   7243df29960ae325c8c10d0762201e75
#
_cell.length_a   1.000
_cell.length_b   1.000
_cell.length_c   1.000
_cell.angle_alpha   90.00
_cell.angle_beta   90.00
_cell.angle_gamma   90.00
#
_symmetry.space_group_name_H-M   'P 1'
#
loop_
_entity.id
_entity.type
_entity.pdbx_description
1 polymer ?
#
loop_
_entity_poly.entity_id
_entity_poly.type
_entity_poly.pdbx_seq_one_letter_code
_entity_poly.pdbx_strand_id
1 'polypeptide(L)'
;MFASHSPDPAGPGGHADSAGPSGPSPADPPGRPVRRDARRNREKLIAVAQAAFAAAEGPVPLEAIAREAGVGIGTLYRHFPTREDLVDAVYASELDAVTASAPGLLDQHPADVALRAWTGRYAAFVATKRGMMDTLRTAFASGRIAAPSRERVTTTIGTILERGAATGTLRADVDPDDVATLLIGVFAAIMDGAPRERTDRLLDLLVDALRPRGCLVDQAGSGSGVWCRASQGGGGRRCGASATDDNAARCGARRREPGLIDETPPRA
;
A
#
# COMPACT_ATOMS: atom_id res chain seq x y z
N MET A 1 -0.40 -67.05 -61.16
CA MET A 1 -0.81 -68.44 -60.97
C MET A 1 -1.73 -68.48 -59.78
N PHE A 2 -3.02 -68.66 -60.04
CA PHE A 2 -4.04 -69.44 -59.33
C PHE A 2 -4.16 -69.25 -57.80
N ALA A 3 -5.31 -69.06 -57.16
CA ALA A 3 -6.73 -69.05 -57.46
C ALA A 3 -7.39 -68.86 -56.07
N SER A 4 -8.38 -67.97 -55.96
CA SER A 4 -9.78 -68.26 -55.72
C SER A 4 -10.11 -69.18 -54.51
N HIS A 5 -10.79 -68.66 -53.50
CA HIS A 5 -12.18 -69.12 -53.25
C HIS A 5 -12.82 -68.41 -52.07
N SER A 6 -13.87 -67.64 -52.27
CA SER A 6 -14.96 -67.48 -51.33
C SER A 6 -15.94 -68.69 -51.41
N PRO A 7 -16.82 -68.95 -50.44
CA PRO A 7 -18.02 -68.14 -50.19
C PRO A 7 -18.46 -68.08 -48.67
N ASP A 8 -19.30 -67.08 -48.41
CA ASP A 8 -20.34 -66.98 -47.39
C ASP A 8 -21.41 -68.14 -47.46
N PRO A 9 -22.21 -68.34 -46.39
CA PRO A 9 -23.28 -67.42 -45.95
C PRO A 9 -23.81 -67.50 -44.48
N ALA A 10 -24.54 -66.43 -44.15
CA ALA A 10 -25.76 -66.28 -43.36
C ALA A 10 -25.90 -66.67 -41.91
N GLY A 11 -26.10 -65.72 -41.08
CA GLY A 11 -27.02 -65.25 -40.02
C GLY A 11 -27.83 -66.27 -39.20
N PRO A 12 -28.73 -65.85 -38.27
CA PRO A 12 -28.85 -64.58 -37.51
C PRO A 12 -29.03 -64.83 -35.94
N GLY A 13 -29.08 -63.75 -35.19
CA GLY A 13 -29.90 -63.73 -33.99
C GLY A 13 -29.21 -63.71 -32.64
N GLY A 14 -29.52 -62.72 -31.85
CA GLY A 14 -29.34 -62.76 -30.40
C GLY A 14 -29.10 -61.42 -29.75
N HIS A 15 -30.18 -60.74 -29.37
CA HIS A 15 -30.16 -59.65 -28.38
C HIS A 15 -29.55 -60.11 -27.03
N ALA A 16 -28.70 -59.28 -26.43
CA ALA A 16 -28.60 -59.16 -25.00
C ALA A 16 -27.98 -57.79 -24.65
N ASP A 17 -28.82 -56.94 -24.07
CA ASP A 17 -28.41 -55.78 -23.28
C ASP A 17 -27.35 -56.16 -22.24
N SER A 18 -26.25 -55.41 -22.19
CA SER A 18 -25.38 -55.39 -21.05
C SER A 18 -24.88 -53.95 -20.88
N ALA A 19 -25.63 -53.20 -20.05
CA ALA A 19 -25.17 -51.97 -19.46
C ALA A 19 -23.92 -52.26 -18.63
N GLY A 20 -22.75 -51.91 -19.14
CA GLY A 20 -21.51 -51.89 -18.38
C GLY A 20 -21.54 -50.76 -17.39
N PRO A 21 -21.03 -50.95 -16.13
CA PRO A 21 -20.98 -49.90 -15.14
C PRO A 21 -20.04 -48.79 -15.61
N SER A 22 -20.56 -47.56 -15.59
CA SER A 22 -19.79 -46.34 -15.79
C SER A 22 -18.59 -46.35 -14.87
N GLY A 23 -17.38 -46.42 -15.41
CA GLY A 23 -16.15 -46.29 -14.67
C GLY A 23 -16.08 -44.93 -13.93
N PRO A 24 -15.38 -44.87 -12.80
CA PRO A 24 -15.26 -43.63 -12.05
C PRO A 24 -14.61 -42.57 -12.93
N SER A 25 -15.27 -41.39 -12.93
CA SER A 25 -14.75 -40.14 -13.53
C SER A 25 -13.30 -39.89 -13.03
N PRO A 26 -12.41 -39.35 -13.87
CA PRO A 26 -11.03 -39.15 -13.51
C PRO A 26 -10.96 -38.33 -12.20
N ALA A 27 -10.42 -38.96 -11.15
CA ALA A 27 -10.21 -38.37 -9.85
C ALA A 27 -9.41 -37.08 -9.99
N ASP A 28 -9.88 -36.01 -9.33
CA ASP A 28 -9.13 -34.78 -9.11
C ASP A 28 -7.68 -35.11 -8.67
N PRO A 29 -6.66 -34.40 -9.21
CA PRO A 29 -5.27 -34.70 -8.90
C PRO A 29 -5.01 -34.60 -7.38
N PRO A 30 -4.30 -35.54 -6.77
CA PRO A 30 -4.16 -35.69 -5.30
C PRO A 30 -3.27 -34.62 -4.62
N GLY A 31 -3.27 -33.40 -5.10
CA GLY A 31 -2.46 -32.30 -4.53
C GLY A 31 -3.27 -31.08 -4.03
N ARG A 32 -4.58 -31.03 -4.32
CA ARG A 32 -5.41 -29.83 -4.04
C ARG A 32 -5.81 -29.64 -2.58
N PRO A 33 -6.17 -30.67 -1.78
CA PRO A 33 -6.51 -30.53 -0.36
C PRO A 33 -5.31 -30.14 0.49
N VAL A 34 -4.18 -30.82 0.32
CA VAL A 34 -2.96 -30.61 1.13
C VAL A 34 -2.39 -29.20 0.98
N ARG A 35 -2.43 -28.64 -0.22
CA ARG A 35 -1.96 -27.25 -0.49
C ARG A 35 -2.90 -26.21 0.13
N ARG A 36 -4.20 -26.45 0.13
CA ARG A 36 -5.19 -25.58 0.79
C ARG A 36 -5.02 -25.58 2.29
N ASP A 37 -4.82 -26.73 2.90
CA ASP A 37 -4.65 -26.85 4.35
C ASP A 37 -3.32 -26.24 4.80
N ALA A 38 -2.25 -26.43 4.03
CA ALA A 38 -0.96 -25.79 4.27
C ALA A 38 -1.07 -24.26 4.22
N ARG A 39 -1.74 -23.71 3.20
CA ARG A 39 -1.97 -22.26 3.09
C ARG A 39 -2.81 -21.73 4.26
N ARG A 40 -3.90 -22.41 4.60
CA ARG A 40 -4.76 -22.04 5.74
C ARG A 40 -4.00 -22.08 7.07
N ASN A 41 -3.15 -23.06 7.28
CA ASN A 41 -2.32 -23.15 8.48
C ASN A 41 -1.29 -22.02 8.55
N ARG A 42 -0.68 -21.66 7.42
CA ARG A 42 0.23 -20.51 7.33
C ARG A 42 -0.47 -19.20 7.65
N GLU A 43 -1.66 -18.97 7.10
CA GLU A 43 -2.48 -17.79 7.36
C GLU A 43 -2.89 -17.68 8.83
N LYS A 44 -3.29 -18.79 9.45
CA LYS A 44 -3.61 -18.85 10.90
C LYS A 44 -2.40 -18.52 11.77
N LEU A 45 -1.24 -19.09 11.45
CA LEU A 45 0.00 -18.82 12.17
C LEU A 45 0.37 -17.35 12.12
N ILE A 46 0.24 -16.70 10.94
CA ILE A 46 0.50 -15.26 10.78
C ILE A 46 -0.48 -14.45 11.61
N ALA A 47 -1.79 -14.75 11.56
CA ALA A 47 -2.81 -14.00 12.29
C ALA A 47 -2.62 -14.10 13.82
N VAL A 48 -2.33 -15.30 14.34
CA VAL A 48 -2.06 -15.50 15.76
C VAL A 48 -0.76 -14.82 16.18
N ALA A 49 0.30 -14.93 15.37
CA ALA A 49 1.57 -14.28 15.65
C ALA A 49 1.42 -12.74 15.66
N GLN A 50 0.65 -12.19 14.74
CA GLN A 50 0.33 -10.77 14.69
C GLN A 50 -0.33 -10.28 15.98
N ALA A 51 -1.38 -10.98 16.45
CA ALA A 51 -2.06 -10.64 17.68
C ALA A 51 -1.14 -10.77 18.90
N ALA A 52 -0.36 -11.88 18.97
CA ALA A 52 0.57 -12.12 20.06
C ALA A 52 1.69 -11.07 20.13
N PHE A 53 2.28 -10.68 19.00
CA PHE A 53 3.33 -9.66 18.95
C PHE A 53 2.80 -8.25 19.26
N ALA A 54 1.54 -7.96 18.91
CA ALA A 54 0.92 -6.67 19.22
C ALA A 54 0.59 -6.52 20.72
N ALA A 55 0.26 -7.62 21.40
CA ALA A 55 -0.12 -7.62 22.82
C ALA A 55 1.08 -7.79 23.78
N ALA A 56 2.23 -8.25 23.28
CA ALA A 56 3.37 -8.60 24.13
C ALA A 56 4.27 -7.40 24.44
N GLU A 57 4.68 -7.30 25.70
CA GLU A 57 5.75 -6.37 26.15
C GLU A 57 7.15 -6.99 26.05
N GLY A 58 7.25 -8.28 25.67
CA GLY A 58 8.50 -9.04 25.59
C GLY A 58 8.48 -10.15 24.54
N PRO A 59 9.51 -11.01 24.50
CA PRO A 59 9.62 -12.08 23.51
C PRO A 59 8.46 -13.07 23.62
N VAL A 60 7.73 -13.33 22.52
CA VAL A 60 6.65 -14.32 22.44
C VAL A 60 7.23 -15.68 22.04
N PRO A 61 7.05 -16.77 22.82
CA PRO A 61 7.50 -18.09 22.45
C PRO A 61 6.76 -18.63 21.21
N LEU A 62 7.46 -19.25 20.26
CA LEU A 62 6.85 -19.84 19.05
C LEU A 62 5.89 -20.99 19.39
N GLU A 63 6.17 -21.72 20.47
CA GLU A 63 5.32 -22.79 21.00
C GLU A 63 3.93 -22.27 21.42
N ALA A 64 3.88 -21.06 21.99
CA ALA A 64 2.62 -20.42 22.35
C ALA A 64 1.81 -20.08 21.10
N ILE A 65 2.47 -19.51 20.08
CA ILE A 65 1.84 -19.20 18.79
C ILE A 65 1.30 -20.46 18.11
N ALA A 66 2.09 -21.55 18.05
CA ALA A 66 1.66 -22.81 17.43
C ALA A 66 0.43 -23.39 18.14
N ARG A 67 0.45 -23.40 19.48
CA ARG A 67 -0.65 -23.88 20.31
C ARG A 67 -1.93 -23.07 20.10
N GLU A 68 -1.84 -21.75 20.09
CA GLU A 68 -2.99 -20.87 19.89
C GLU A 68 -3.54 -20.98 18.47
N ALA A 69 -2.68 -21.15 17.47
CA ALA A 69 -3.08 -21.40 16.08
C ALA A 69 -3.71 -22.79 15.87
N GLY A 70 -3.65 -23.68 16.88
CA GLY A 70 -4.16 -25.06 16.79
C GLY A 70 -3.34 -25.94 15.85
N VAL A 71 -2.03 -25.69 15.73
CA VAL A 71 -1.09 -26.48 14.92
C VAL A 71 0.06 -27.02 15.75
N GLY A 72 0.65 -28.14 15.32
CA GLY A 72 1.85 -28.66 15.97
C GLY A 72 3.07 -27.76 15.70
N ILE A 73 3.99 -27.69 16.67
CA ILE A 73 5.24 -26.92 16.55
C ILE A 73 6.05 -27.31 15.30
N GLY A 74 6.07 -28.60 14.94
CA GLY A 74 6.72 -29.06 13.71
C GLY A 74 6.08 -28.53 12.43
N THR A 75 4.78 -28.23 12.47
CA THR A 75 4.07 -27.58 11.36
C THR A 75 4.48 -26.10 11.26
N LEU A 76 4.62 -25.41 12.41
CA LEU A 76 5.14 -24.02 12.42
C LEU A 76 6.52 -23.97 11.79
N TYR A 77 7.47 -24.80 12.21
CA TYR A 77 8.83 -24.81 11.67
C TYR A 77 8.92 -25.22 10.19
N ARG A 78 7.94 -26.00 9.68
CA ARG A 78 7.87 -26.26 8.21
C ARG A 78 7.48 -25.03 7.42
N HIS A 79 6.66 -24.13 7.98
CA HIS A 79 6.25 -22.88 7.32
C HIS A 79 7.22 -21.75 7.57
N PHE A 80 7.82 -21.70 8.74
CA PHE A 80 8.72 -20.65 9.21
C PHE A 80 9.89 -21.29 9.93
N PRO A 81 10.96 -21.65 9.20
CA PRO A 81 12.15 -22.32 9.74
C PRO A 81 12.80 -21.55 10.88
N THR A 82 12.74 -20.23 10.86
CA THR A 82 13.26 -19.35 11.91
C THR A 82 12.18 -18.45 12.47
N ARG A 83 12.45 -17.84 13.64
CA ARG A 83 11.61 -16.79 14.20
C ARG A 83 11.51 -15.59 13.28
N GLU A 84 12.63 -15.24 12.65
CA GLU A 84 12.76 -14.14 11.71
C GLU A 84 11.82 -14.33 10.50
N ASP A 85 11.71 -15.56 9.96
CA ASP A 85 10.81 -15.86 8.85
C ASP A 85 9.33 -15.63 9.21
N LEU A 86 8.94 -15.92 10.45
CA LEU A 86 7.59 -15.64 10.93
C LEU A 86 7.37 -14.13 11.11
N VAL A 87 8.35 -13.42 11.68
CA VAL A 87 8.30 -11.96 11.84
C VAL A 87 8.23 -11.27 10.48
N ASP A 88 9.03 -11.69 9.51
CA ASP A 88 8.99 -11.18 8.14
C ASP A 88 7.62 -11.39 7.48
N ALA A 89 7.03 -12.56 7.68
CA ALA A 89 5.71 -12.88 7.14
C ALA A 89 4.59 -12.05 7.78
N VAL A 90 4.64 -11.84 9.09
CA VAL A 90 3.70 -10.95 9.82
C VAL A 90 3.85 -9.52 9.32
N TYR A 91 5.08 -9.00 9.24
CA TYR A 91 5.36 -7.67 8.71
C TYR A 91 4.80 -7.49 7.29
N ALA A 92 5.08 -8.44 6.40
CA ALA A 92 4.61 -8.40 5.02
C ALA A 92 3.08 -8.40 4.93
N SER A 93 2.41 -9.24 5.72
CA SER A 93 0.93 -9.34 5.73
C SER A 93 0.27 -8.04 6.19
N GLU A 94 0.81 -7.40 7.23
CA GLU A 94 0.27 -6.13 7.73
C GLU A 94 0.56 -4.97 6.77
N LEU A 95 1.74 -4.95 6.15
CA LEU A 95 2.07 -3.97 5.13
C LEU A 95 1.15 -4.10 3.92
N ASP A 96 0.83 -5.33 3.49
CA ASP A 96 -0.14 -5.59 2.43
C ASP A 96 -1.52 -4.98 2.76
N ALA A 97 -1.98 -5.11 4.00
CA ALA A 97 -3.25 -4.51 4.44
C ALA A 97 -3.21 -2.97 4.39
N VAL A 98 -2.09 -2.36 4.80
CA VAL A 98 -1.90 -0.91 4.73
C VAL A 98 -1.89 -0.43 3.28
N THR A 99 -1.09 -1.05 2.41
CA THR A 99 -0.98 -0.65 1.00
C THR A 99 -2.28 -0.87 0.24
N ALA A 100 -2.98 -1.98 0.47
CA ALA A 100 -4.29 -2.27 -0.12
C ALA A 100 -5.40 -1.28 0.31
N SER A 101 -5.19 -0.48 1.34
CA SER A 101 -6.17 0.53 1.77
C SER A 101 -6.18 1.80 0.91
N ALA A 102 -5.14 2.04 0.09
CA ALA A 102 -5.00 3.28 -0.68
C ALA A 102 -6.09 3.49 -1.74
N PRO A 103 -6.50 2.49 -2.55
CA PRO A 103 -7.59 2.69 -3.52
C PRO A 103 -8.89 3.14 -2.85
N GLY A 104 -9.30 2.49 -1.77
CA GLY A 104 -10.52 2.85 -1.04
C GLY A 104 -10.47 4.26 -0.43
N LEU A 105 -9.28 4.74 -0.05
CA LEU A 105 -9.10 6.13 0.40
C LEU A 105 -9.22 7.11 -0.77
N LEU A 106 -8.68 6.78 -1.94
CA LEU A 106 -8.75 7.60 -3.16
C LEU A 106 -10.17 7.67 -3.73
N ASP A 107 -11.00 6.65 -3.49
CA ASP A 107 -12.41 6.66 -3.90
C ASP A 107 -13.27 7.57 -3.01
N GLN A 108 -12.85 7.77 -1.75
CA GLN A 108 -13.62 8.50 -0.75
C GLN A 108 -13.14 9.94 -0.53
N HIS A 109 -11.89 10.25 -0.90
CA HIS A 109 -11.24 11.51 -0.55
C HIS A 109 -10.41 12.09 -1.71
N PRO A 110 -10.22 13.43 -1.76
CA PRO A 110 -9.18 14.04 -2.57
C PRO A 110 -7.81 13.43 -2.26
N ALA A 111 -6.90 13.40 -3.25
CA ALA A 111 -5.66 12.64 -3.14
C ALA A 111 -4.72 13.14 -2.02
N ASP A 112 -4.70 14.42 -1.70
CA ASP A 112 -3.93 14.98 -0.57
C ASP A 112 -4.47 14.50 0.79
N VAL A 113 -5.80 14.42 0.94
CA VAL A 113 -6.46 13.88 2.13
C VAL A 113 -6.25 12.36 2.21
N ALA A 114 -6.37 11.66 1.08
CA ALA A 114 -6.11 10.22 0.99
C ALA A 114 -4.65 9.89 1.37
N LEU A 115 -3.67 10.67 0.89
CA LEU A 115 -2.26 10.52 1.25
C LEU A 115 -2.05 10.71 2.76
N ARG A 116 -2.66 11.77 3.35
CA ARG A 116 -2.56 12.01 4.79
C ARG A 116 -3.15 10.87 5.62
N ALA A 117 -4.32 10.37 5.22
CA ALA A 117 -4.97 9.25 5.88
C ALA A 117 -4.14 7.96 5.75
N TRP A 118 -3.61 7.69 4.56
CA TRP A 118 -2.79 6.51 4.31
C TRP A 118 -1.47 6.55 5.09
N THR A 119 -0.75 7.68 5.09
CA THR A 119 0.49 7.84 5.87
C THR A 119 0.25 7.71 7.38
N GLY A 120 -0.93 8.16 7.86
CA GLY A 120 -1.34 7.96 9.25
C GLY A 120 -1.57 6.48 9.60
N ARG A 121 -2.19 5.70 8.70
CA ARG A 121 -2.33 4.23 8.86
C ARG A 121 -0.97 3.55 8.86
N TYR A 122 -0.08 3.97 7.98
CA TYR A 122 1.28 3.42 7.93
C TYR A 122 2.08 3.76 9.21
N ALA A 123 1.96 4.97 9.72
CA ALA A 123 2.57 5.37 11.01
C ALA A 123 2.04 4.53 12.19
N ALA A 124 0.73 4.28 12.23
CA ALA A 124 0.12 3.41 13.23
C ALA A 124 0.66 1.97 13.13
N PHE A 125 0.77 1.43 11.91
CA PHE A 125 1.40 0.13 11.67
C PHE A 125 2.83 0.08 12.19
N VAL A 126 3.67 1.08 11.89
CA VAL A 126 5.05 1.16 12.37
C VAL A 126 5.10 1.22 13.89
N ALA A 127 4.21 1.99 14.53
CA ALA A 127 4.17 2.13 15.98
C ALA A 127 3.91 0.81 16.72
N THR A 128 3.15 -0.13 16.12
CA THR A 128 2.90 -1.46 16.70
C THR A 128 4.14 -2.36 16.70
N LYS A 129 5.21 -1.99 15.97
CA LYS A 129 6.41 -2.81 15.80
C LYS A 129 7.51 -2.57 16.83
N ARG A 130 7.30 -1.65 17.78
CA ARG A 130 8.31 -1.31 18.82
C ARG A 130 8.80 -2.55 19.58
N GLY A 131 7.89 -3.46 19.95
CA GLY A 131 8.25 -4.70 20.68
C GLY A 131 9.02 -5.75 19.84
N MET A 132 9.15 -5.53 18.53
CA MET A 132 9.83 -6.44 17.59
C MET A 132 11.09 -5.80 16.99
N MET A 133 11.49 -4.62 17.47
CA MET A 133 12.51 -3.78 16.83
C MET A 133 13.86 -4.46 16.65
N ASP A 134 14.32 -5.24 17.61
CA ASP A 134 15.64 -5.89 17.48
C ASP A 134 15.67 -6.92 16.36
N THR A 135 14.60 -7.72 16.23
CA THR A 135 14.43 -8.68 15.12
C THR A 135 14.28 -7.95 13.78
N LEU A 136 13.47 -6.89 13.74
CA LEU A 136 13.27 -6.10 12.53
C LEU A 136 14.54 -5.35 12.10
N ARG A 137 15.33 -4.78 13.02
CA ARG A 137 16.61 -4.13 12.70
C ARG A 137 17.56 -5.09 11.97
N THR A 138 17.66 -6.32 12.45
CA THR A 138 18.48 -7.36 11.79
C THR A 138 17.93 -7.70 10.40
N ALA A 139 16.62 -7.85 10.24
CA ALA A 139 15.97 -8.13 8.96
C ALA A 139 16.09 -6.95 7.98
N PHE A 140 16.01 -5.70 8.43
CA PHE A 140 16.27 -4.51 7.62
C PHE A 140 17.75 -4.39 7.24
N ALA A 141 18.68 -4.61 8.17
CA ALA A 141 20.09 -4.54 7.92
C ALA A 141 20.56 -5.60 6.90
N SER A 142 19.95 -6.78 6.89
CA SER A 142 20.20 -7.85 5.89
C SER A 142 19.53 -7.61 4.53
N GLY A 143 18.71 -6.58 4.38
CA GLY A 143 17.98 -6.26 3.15
C GLY A 143 16.78 -7.18 2.87
N ARG A 144 16.48 -8.18 3.69
CA ARG A 144 15.41 -9.15 3.46
C ARG A 144 14.02 -8.50 3.41
N ILE A 145 13.75 -7.54 4.27
CA ILE A 145 12.46 -6.82 4.34
C ILE A 145 12.54 -5.49 3.57
N ALA A 146 13.70 -4.84 3.54
CA ALA A 146 13.83 -3.46 3.09
C ALA A 146 13.42 -3.27 1.62
N ALA A 147 13.96 -4.05 0.70
CA ALA A 147 13.73 -3.86 -0.73
C ALA A 147 12.27 -4.17 -1.16
N PRO A 148 11.67 -5.33 -0.84
CA PRO A 148 10.29 -5.62 -1.23
C PRO A 148 9.27 -4.70 -0.57
N SER A 149 9.53 -4.28 0.69
CA SER A 149 8.64 -3.37 1.40
C SER A 149 8.71 -1.95 0.84
N ARG A 150 9.92 -1.48 0.50
CA ARG A 150 10.12 -0.18 -0.14
C ARG A 150 9.39 -0.10 -1.47
N GLU A 151 9.53 -1.11 -2.34
CA GLU A 151 8.86 -1.17 -3.62
C GLU A 151 7.33 -1.04 -3.50
N ARG A 152 6.71 -1.81 -2.58
CA ARG A 152 5.26 -1.72 -2.34
C ARG A 152 4.83 -0.34 -1.87
N VAL A 153 5.56 0.24 -0.93
CA VAL A 153 5.28 1.57 -0.38
C VAL A 153 5.43 2.63 -1.47
N THR A 154 6.52 2.61 -2.23
CA THR A 154 6.80 3.56 -3.32
C THR A 154 5.74 3.45 -4.42
N THR A 155 5.34 2.24 -4.82
CA THR A 155 4.26 2.02 -5.79
C THR A 155 2.93 2.60 -5.29
N THR A 156 2.60 2.38 -4.03
CA THR A 156 1.36 2.93 -3.44
C THR A 156 1.37 4.46 -3.40
N ILE A 157 2.50 5.05 -3.00
CA ILE A 157 2.69 6.51 -3.01
C ILE A 157 2.55 7.04 -4.45
N GLY A 158 3.18 6.38 -5.43
CA GLY A 158 3.10 6.73 -6.85
C GLY A 158 1.66 6.82 -7.33
N THR A 159 0.85 5.80 -7.04
CA THR A 159 -0.59 5.79 -7.39
C THR A 159 -1.35 6.98 -6.80
N ILE A 160 -1.05 7.35 -5.54
CA ILE A 160 -1.71 8.50 -4.90
C ILE A 160 -1.23 9.82 -5.50
N LEU A 161 0.07 9.97 -5.77
CA LEU A 161 0.66 11.17 -6.38
C LEU A 161 0.13 11.38 -7.81
N GLU A 162 0.05 10.33 -8.63
CA GLU A 162 -0.51 10.38 -9.98
C GLU A 162 -1.96 10.87 -9.97
N ARG A 163 -2.79 10.33 -9.08
CA ARG A 163 -4.17 10.79 -8.90
C ARG A 163 -4.22 12.25 -8.46
N GLY A 164 -3.35 12.65 -7.54
CA GLY A 164 -3.25 14.02 -7.03
C GLY A 164 -2.79 15.01 -8.10
N ALA A 165 -1.83 14.64 -8.91
CA ALA A 165 -1.36 15.44 -10.05
C ALA A 165 -2.47 15.61 -11.10
N ALA A 166 -3.20 14.54 -11.43
CA ALA A 166 -4.31 14.58 -12.37
C ALA A 166 -5.48 15.47 -11.91
N THR A 167 -5.70 15.56 -10.59
CA THR A 167 -6.77 16.40 -9.99
C THR A 167 -6.28 17.76 -9.51
N GLY A 168 -4.97 18.04 -9.60
CA GLY A 168 -4.37 19.30 -9.13
C GLY A 168 -4.33 19.44 -7.60
N THR A 169 -4.51 18.38 -6.84
CA THR A 169 -4.45 18.39 -5.36
C THR A 169 -3.05 18.15 -4.83
N LEU A 170 -2.19 17.50 -5.61
CA LEU A 170 -0.78 17.29 -5.34
C LEU A 170 0.06 17.76 -6.52
N ARG A 171 1.32 18.11 -6.27
CA ARG A 171 2.29 18.53 -7.31
C ARG A 171 2.75 17.32 -8.13
N ALA A 172 3.01 17.55 -9.43
CA ALA A 172 3.36 16.50 -10.40
C ALA A 172 4.88 16.23 -10.52
N ASP A 173 5.72 17.02 -9.85
CA ASP A 173 7.17 17.00 -9.98
C ASP A 173 7.86 16.30 -8.78
N VAL A 174 7.17 15.36 -8.13
CA VAL A 174 7.66 14.63 -6.94
C VAL A 174 7.90 13.18 -7.29
N ASP A 175 9.10 12.70 -6.96
CA ASP A 175 9.43 11.29 -7.05
C ASP A 175 8.80 10.52 -5.86
N PRO A 176 8.04 9.44 -6.10
CA PRO A 176 7.49 8.61 -5.03
C PRO A 176 8.55 8.05 -4.07
N ASP A 177 9.77 7.80 -4.54
CA ASP A 177 10.87 7.29 -3.73
C ASP A 177 11.41 8.33 -2.76
N ASP A 178 11.41 9.62 -3.14
CA ASP A 178 11.75 10.73 -2.24
C ASP A 178 10.75 10.81 -1.08
N VAL A 179 9.45 10.67 -1.36
CA VAL A 179 8.41 10.65 -0.34
C VAL A 179 8.58 9.44 0.59
N ALA A 180 8.86 8.26 0.04
CA ALA A 180 9.16 7.07 0.84
C ALA A 180 10.38 7.28 1.75
N THR A 181 11.41 7.97 1.26
CA THR A 181 12.61 8.31 2.04
C THR A 181 12.28 9.27 3.20
N LEU A 182 11.47 10.31 2.96
CA LEU A 182 11.00 11.22 4.01
C LEU A 182 10.18 10.49 5.08
N LEU A 183 9.31 9.55 4.67
CA LEU A 183 8.54 8.72 5.60
C LEU A 183 9.44 7.86 6.49
N ILE A 184 10.55 7.33 5.99
CA ILE A 184 11.53 6.60 6.81
C ILE A 184 12.05 7.49 7.95
N GLY A 185 12.34 8.77 7.67
CA GLY A 185 12.76 9.74 8.69
C GLY A 185 11.67 9.97 9.76
N VAL A 186 10.40 10.10 9.33
CA VAL A 186 9.26 10.22 10.28
C VAL A 186 9.14 8.96 11.14
N PHE A 187 9.30 7.78 10.53
CA PHE A 187 9.18 6.51 11.25
C PHE A 187 10.35 6.25 12.20
N ALA A 188 11.55 6.71 11.89
CA ALA A 188 12.66 6.69 12.84
C ALA A 188 12.30 7.45 14.13
N ALA A 189 11.68 8.62 14.01
CA ALA A 189 11.21 9.36 15.18
C ALA A 189 10.14 8.58 15.99
N ILE A 190 9.23 7.85 15.32
CA ILE A 190 8.26 6.96 15.99
C ILE A 190 8.97 5.87 16.77
N MET A 191 9.99 5.25 16.17
CA MET A 191 10.76 4.19 16.78
C MET A 191 11.56 4.70 18.02
N ASP A 192 12.02 5.94 17.97
CA ASP A 192 12.70 6.62 19.09
C ASP A 192 11.74 7.13 20.17
N GLY A 193 10.45 6.78 20.08
CA GLY A 193 9.46 7.10 21.10
C GLY A 193 8.77 8.45 20.95
N ALA A 194 8.81 9.07 19.76
CA ALA A 194 8.10 10.32 19.53
C ALA A 194 6.60 10.19 19.88
N PRO A 195 6.01 11.19 20.56
CA PRO A 195 4.59 11.23 20.83
C PRO A 195 3.78 11.27 19.52
N ARG A 196 2.55 10.75 19.58
CA ARG A 196 1.65 10.69 18.42
C ARG A 196 1.43 12.07 17.80
N GLU A 197 1.25 13.10 18.64
CA GLU A 197 1.04 14.48 18.20
C GLU A 197 2.23 15.03 17.38
N ARG A 198 3.45 14.61 17.71
CA ARG A 198 4.64 14.96 16.93
C ARG A 198 4.64 14.26 15.59
N THR A 199 4.29 12.98 15.57
CA THR A 199 4.17 12.20 14.34
C THR A 199 3.13 12.81 13.41
N ASP A 200 1.95 13.15 13.93
CA ASP A 200 0.88 13.77 13.16
C ASP A 200 1.33 15.09 12.53
N ARG A 201 2.01 15.97 13.31
CA ARG A 201 2.57 17.22 12.76
C ARG A 201 3.60 17.00 11.66
N LEU A 202 4.47 15.98 11.79
CA LEU A 202 5.47 15.67 10.75
C LEU A 202 4.79 15.16 9.46
N LEU A 203 3.74 14.36 9.59
CA LEU A 203 2.95 13.90 8.44
C LEU A 203 2.17 15.04 7.79
N ASP A 204 1.63 15.99 8.56
CA ASP A 204 0.98 17.18 8.04
C ASP A 204 1.96 18.05 7.25
N LEU A 205 3.16 18.30 7.79
CA LEU A 205 4.22 19.02 7.10
C LEU A 205 4.64 18.34 5.79
N LEU A 206 4.75 17.00 5.78
CA LEU A 206 5.05 16.24 4.58
C LEU A 206 3.98 16.43 3.52
N VAL A 207 2.70 16.28 3.87
CA VAL A 207 1.61 16.44 2.90
C VAL A 207 1.49 17.88 2.41
N ASP A 208 1.67 18.86 3.29
CA ASP A 208 1.67 20.29 2.90
C ASP A 208 2.78 20.63 1.90
N ALA A 209 3.97 20.02 2.04
CA ALA A 209 5.07 20.18 1.09
C ALA A 209 4.75 19.60 -0.30
N LEU A 210 3.83 18.62 -0.37
CA LEU A 210 3.41 17.95 -1.61
C LEU A 210 2.22 18.63 -2.29
N ARG A 211 1.57 19.59 -1.64
CA ARG A 211 0.50 20.39 -2.26
C ARG A 211 1.06 21.34 -3.31
N PRO A 212 0.28 21.67 -4.34
CA PRO A 212 0.71 22.65 -5.34
C PRO A 212 1.11 23.96 -4.65
N ARG A 213 2.27 24.47 -4.97
CA ARG A 213 2.65 25.82 -4.52
C ARG A 213 1.72 26.79 -5.22
N GLY A 214 0.93 27.54 -4.44
CA GLY A 214 0.06 28.58 -4.98
C GLY A 214 0.87 29.49 -5.91
N CYS A 215 0.29 29.91 -7.03
CA CYS A 215 0.88 30.92 -7.87
C CYS A 215 1.17 32.16 -6.99
N LEU A 216 2.45 32.50 -6.80
CA LEU A 216 2.83 33.80 -6.25
C LEU A 216 2.34 34.81 -7.25
N VAL A 217 1.24 35.50 -6.93
CA VAL A 217 0.85 36.70 -7.65
C VAL A 217 1.85 37.76 -7.27
N ASP A 218 2.82 38.01 -8.14
CA ASP A 218 3.81 39.09 -7.96
C ASP A 218 3.07 40.42 -8.12
N GLN A 219 2.80 41.11 -7.00
CA GLN A 219 2.16 42.41 -6.98
C GLN A 219 3.15 43.56 -7.27
N ALA A 220 4.36 43.25 -7.69
CA ALA A 220 5.35 44.27 -8.08
C ALA A 220 5.31 44.56 -9.58
N GLY A 221 4.43 45.45 -9.98
CA GLY A 221 4.47 46.00 -11.35
C GLY A 221 3.08 46.19 -11.94
N SER A 222 2.77 47.44 -12.31
CA SER A 222 1.57 47.91 -12.97
C SER A 222 1.32 47.25 -14.34
N GLY A 223 0.93 46.00 -14.32
CA GLY A 223 0.55 45.24 -15.50
C GLY A 223 -0.22 43.99 -15.09
N SER A 224 -1.53 44.00 -15.30
CA SER A 224 -2.46 42.90 -15.00
C SER A 224 -2.10 41.62 -15.76
N GLY A 225 -1.25 40.78 -15.21
CA GLY A 225 -0.92 39.49 -15.79
C GLY A 225 -0.57 38.48 -14.70
N VAL A 226 -1.38 37.42 -14.56
CA VAL A 226 -1.08 36.29 -13.71
C VAL A 226 -0.06 35.40 -14.43
N TRP A 227 1.14 35.28 -13.86
CA TRP A 227 2.18 34.40 -14.38
C TRP A 227 2.12 33.06 -13.62
N CYS A 228 1.66 32.01 -14.30
CA CYS A 228 1.85 30.64 -13.82
C CYS A 228 3.20 30.14 -14.35
N ARG A 229 4.17 29.93 -13.46
CA ARG A 229 5.42 29.25 -13.83
C ARG A 229 5.11 27.76 -13.98
N ALA A 230 4.94 27.29 -15.21
CA ALA A 230 4.92 25.87 -15.50
C ALA A 230 6.31 25.30 -15.18
N SER A 231 6.36 24.32 -14.29
CA SER A 231 7.59 23.64 -13.84
C SER A 231 8.06 22.58 -14.85
N GLN A 232 8.14 22.95 -16.14
CA GLN A 232 8.90 22.17 -17.12
C GLN A 232 9.38 23.09 -18.25
N GLY A 233 10.70 23.33 -18.31
CA GLY A 233 11.40 23.92 -19.48
C GLY A 233 11.11 25.40 -19.73
N GLY A 234 11.91 26.26 -19.15
CA GLY A 234 12.35 27.61 -19.59
C GLY A 234 11.44 28.48 -20.46
N GLY A 235 10.19 28.73 -20.08
CA GLY A 235 9.33 29.64 -20.82
C GLY A 235 8.01 29.87 -20.12
N GLY A 236 7.88 30.94 -19.35
CA GLY A 236 6.61 31.36 -18.76
C GLY A 236 5.61 31.73 -19.88
N ARG A 237 4.44 31.07 -19.88
CA ARG A 237 3.32 31.43 -20.75
C ARG A 237 2.43 32.44 -20.03
N ARG A 238 2.05 33.52 -20.69
CA ARG A 238 0.99 34.42 -20.23
C ARG A 238 -0.35 33.62 -20.29
N CYS A 239 -1.00 33.45 -19.16
CA CYS A 239 -2.41 33.08 -19.17
C CYS A 239 -3.20 34.33 -19.59
N GLY A 240 -3.75 34.34 -20.82
CA GLY A 240 -4.64 35.39 -21.26
C GLY A 240 -5.91 35.37 -20.39
N ALA A 241 -6.02 36.37 -19.54
CA ALA A 241 -7.18 36.57 -18.71
C ALA A 241 -8.25 37.33 -19.49
N SER A 242 -9.30 36.64 -19.92
CA SER A 242 -10.62 37.26 -19.85
C SER A 242 -11.15 36.89 -18.44
N ALA A 243 -11.12 37.91 -17.57
CA ALA A 243 -11.53 37.73 -16.18
C ALA A 243 -13.05 37.63 -16.13
N THR A 244 -13.53 36.41 -15.94
CA THR A 244 -14.82 36.20 -15.29
C THR A 244 -14.53 35.57 -13.92
N ASP A 245 -15.20 36.08 -12.88
CA ASP A 245 -14.98 35.75 -11.46
C ASP A 245 -15.00 34.25 -11.07
N ASP A 246 -15.39 33.41 -12.01
CA ASP A 246 -15.52 31.95 -11.81
C ASP A 246 -14.18 31.18 -11.83
N ASN A 247 -13.09 31.82 -12.29
CA ASN A 247 -11.79 31.16 -12.40
C ASN A 247 -10.87 31.39 -11.18
N ALA A 248 -11.20 32.37 -10.33
CA ALA A 248 -10.45 32.65 -9.10
C ALA A 248 -10.69 31.58 -8.03
N ALA A 249 -11.86 30.97 -8.02
CA ALA A 249 -12.21 29.88 -7.09
C ALA A 249 -11.46 28.57 -7.39
N ARG A 250 -11.02 28.37 -8.64
CA ARG A 250 -10.26 27.18 -9.06
C ARG A 250 -8.76 27.25 -8.77
N CYS A 251 -8.22 28.46 -8.54
CA CYS A 251 -6.80 28.67 -8.24
C CYS A 251 -6.47 28.70 -6.73
N GLY A 252 -7.43 28.57 -5.83
CA GLY A 252 -7.18 28.52 -4.38
C GLY A 252 -6.53 29.78 -3.77
N ALA A 253 -6.62 30.94 -4.44
CA ALA A 253 -6.06 32.18 -3.96
C ALA A 253 -6.90 32.73 -2.80
N ARG A 254 -6.49 32.47 -1.57
CA ARG A 254 -7.01 33.17 -0.39
C ARG A 254 -6.58 34.64 -0.45
N ARG A 255 -7.53 35.55 -0.57
CA ARG A 255 -7.30 36.99 -0.35
C ARG A 255 -6.90 37.16 1.12
N ARG A 256 -5.70 37.69 1.38
CA ARG A 256 -5.39 38.27 2.68
C ARG A 256 -5.97 39.68 2.69
N GLU A 257 -6.90 39.95 3.57
CA GLU A 257 -7.33 41.30 3.87
C GLU A 257 -6.14 42.09 4.47
N PRO A 258 -5.93 43.35 4.07
CA PRO A 258 -4.91 44.19 4.66
C PRO A 258 -5.32 44.53 6.09
N GLY A 259 -4.56 44.00 7.07
CA GLY A 259 -4.73 44.35 8.47
C GLY A 259 -4.50 45.84 8.68
N LEU A 260 -5.49 46.49 9.30
CA LEU A 260 -5.36 47.84 9.85
C LEU A 260 -4.18 47.87 10.82
N ILE A 261 -3.18 48.70 10.49
CA ILE A 261 -2.11 49.02 11.43
C ILE A 261 -2.66 50.11 12.34
N ASP A 262 -2.91 49.76 13.60
CA ASP A 262 -3.27 50.70 14.69
C ASP A 262 -2.00 51.44 15.12
N GLU A 263 -1.85 52.68 14.64
CA GLU A 263 -0.81 53.58 15.10
C GLU A 263 -1.26 54.24 16.40
N THR A 264 -0.77 53.73 17.54
CA THR A 264 -0.87 54.40 18.82
C THR A 264 0.46 55.13 19.11
N PRO A 265 0.50 56.48 19.24
CA PRO A 265 1.72 57.22 19.55
C PRO A 265 2.13 57.04 20.98
N PRO A 266 3.44 57.16 21.31
CA PRO A 266 3.94 57.06 22.68
C PRO A 266 3.58 58.30 23.51
N ARG A 267 3.04 58.09 24.68
CA ARG A 267 2.89 59.14 25.69
C ARG A 267 4.21 59.27 26.47
N ALA A 268 4.54 60.52 26.71
CA ALA A 268 5.68 61.03 27.45
C ALA A 268 5.72 60.55 28.95
#